data_84ce745c92b723967b3057b4ecd2415e
#
_entry.id   84ce745c92b723967b3057b4ecd2415e
#
_cell.length_a   1.000
_cell.length_b   1.000
_cell.length_c   1.000
_cell.angle_alpha   90.00
_cell.angle_beta   90.00
_cell.angle_gamma   90.00
#
_symmetry.space_group_name_H-M   'P 1'
#
loop_
_entity.id
_entity.type
_entity.pdbx_description
1 polymer ?
#
loop_
_entity_poly.entity_id
_entity_poly.type
_entity_poly.pdbx_seq_one_letter_code
_entity_poly.pdbx_strand_id
1 'polypeptide(L)'
;MKRLLLVSFLAFSVHSLADDTTFDWSGLERSKISLEAPLLIVKGSLGFLGCGYINTDSCIDEACAIVSGVNTHDDMLKASVKAVSKDATKLGIKVGMTGVEAMELLR
;
A
#
# COMPACT_ATOMS: atom_id res chain seq x y z
N MET A 1 -25.13 25.67 36.37
CA MET A 1 -24.85 25.35 35.85
C MET A 1 -24.55 25.04 34.96
N LYS A 2 -24.43 25.09 34.88
CA LYS A 2 -24.02 24.74 34.07
C LYS A 2 -23.55 24.38 33.17
N ARG A 3 -23.13 24.36 33.02
CA ARG A 3 -22.52 24.07 32.21
C ARG A 3 -22.06 23.43 31.50
N LEU A 4 -21.81 23.35 31.57
CA LEU A 4 -21.25 22.69 30.93
C LEU A 4 -21.05 22.24 30.14
N LEU A 5 -20.94 22.23 30.11
CA LEU A 5 -20.63 21.69 29.33
C LEU A 5 -20.32 21.52 28.45
N LEU A 6 -19.88 21.53 28.31
CA LEU A 6 -19.38 21.27 27.33
C LEU A 6 -18.89 20.82 26.70
N VAL A 7 -18.60 20.67 27.01
CA VAL A 7 -17.94 20.08 26.33
C VAL A 7 -17.78 19.52 25.67
N SER A 8 -17.74 19.40 25.89
CA SER A 8 -17.48 18.66 25.03
C SER A 8 -17.40 18.55 24.14
N PHE A 9 -17.05 18.80 23.79
CA PHE A 9 -16.68 18.46 22.63
C PHE A 9 -16.14 18.29 22.07
N LEU A 10 -15.71 18.48 22.24
CA LEU A 10 -15.06 18.14 21.41
C LEU A 10 -14.63 17.63 21.02
N ALA A 11 -14.42 17.42 21.44
CA ALA A 11 -13.90 16.68 20.74
C ALA A 11 -14.00 16.25 20.05
N PHE A 12 -13.88 16.48 19.83
CA PHE A 12 -13.73 15.89 18.83
C PHE A 12 -13.46 15.81 18.04
N SER A 13 -13.14 15.89 17.98
CA SER A 13 -12.89 15.73 17.02
C SER A 13 -12.33 15.73 16.48
N VAL A 14 -11.75 15.75 16.63
CA VAL A 14 -11.13 15.59 15.88
C VAL A 14 -10.63 14.97 15.50
N HIS A 15 -10.24 14.60 15.64
CA HIS A 15 -9.69 13.87 15.04
C HIS A 15 -9.76 13.35 14.15
N SER A 16 -9.51 13.16 14.37
CA SER A 16 -9.79 12.34 13.32
C SER A 16 -9.25 12.59 12.03
N LEU A 17 -8.73 13.43 11.80
CA LEU A 17 -8.25 13.78 10.60
C LEU A 17 -7.11 13.10 10.19
N ALA A 18 -6.24 12.91 11.02
CA ALA A 18 -4.97 12.39 10.66
C ALA A 18 -5.06 10.96 10.30
N ASP A 19 -6.03 10.32 10.76
CA ASP A 19 -6.09 8.95 10.52
C ASP A 19 -6.35 8.53 9.16
N ASP A 20 -7.01 9.33 8.40
CA ASP A 20 -7.39 8.95 7.07
C ASP A 20 -6.21 8.83 6.17
N THR A 21 -5.05 9.32 6.55
CA THR A 21 -3.89 9.20 5.70
C THR A 21 -2.96 8.11 6.18
N THR A 22 -3.36 7.38 7.21
CA THR A 22 -2.49 6.39 7.78
C THR A 22 -2.82 5.02 7.24
N PHE A 23 -1.88 4.41 6.56
CA PHE A 23 -2.02 3.05 6.07
C PHE A 23 -1.55 2.10 7.16
N ASP A 24 -2.26 1.01 7.34
CA ASP A 24 -1.91 0.01 8.34
C ASP A 24 -0.85 -0.94 7.77
N TRP A 25 0.38 -0.77 8.20
CA TRP A 25 1.50 -1.59 7.75
C TRP A 25 1.65 -2.89 8.53
N SER A 26 0.77 -3.16 9.50
CA SER A 26 0.89 -4.36 10.33
C SER A 26 0.90 -5.62 9.49
N GLY A 27 1.81 -6.51 9.79
CA GLY A 27 1.91 -7.78 9.09
C GLY A 27 2.55 -7.71 7.72
N LEU A 28 2.97 -6.52 7.28
CA LEU A 28 3.63 -6.36 6.00
C LEU A 28 5.12 -6.14 6.19
N GLU A 29 5.91 -6.63 5.25
CA GLU A 29 7.35 -6.49 5.30
C GLU A 29 7.80 -5.52 4.22
N ARG A 30 8.44 -4.43 4.61
CA ARG A 30 8.94 -3.42 3.68
C ARG A 30 10.43 -3.61 3.48
N SER A 31 10.86 -3.70 2.24
CA SER A 31 12.27 -3.82 1.90
C SER A 31 12.68 -2.69 0.98
N LYS A 32 13.88 -2.19 1.18
CA LYS A 32 14.41 -1.11 0.36
C LYS A 32 15.90 -1.31 0.14
N ILE A 33 16.32 -1.22 -1.11
CA ILE A 33 17.74 -1.16 -1.45
C ILE A 33 17.97 0.20 -2.08
N SER A 34 18.88 0.97 -1.50
CA SER A 34 19.17 2.32 -1.96
C SER A 34 20.05 2.27 -3.19
N LEU A 35 19.45 2.47 -4.33
CA LEU A 35 20.15 2.57 -5.61
C LEU A 35 19.87 3.97 -6.15
N GLU A 36 20.29 4.26 -7.36
CA GLU A 36 20.01 5.56 -7.95
C GLU A 36 18.52 5.83 -7.92
N ALA A 37 17.72 4.88 -8.39
CA ALA A 37 16.30 4.85 -8.06
C ALA A 37 16.13 3.70 -7.07
N PRO A 38 15.45 3.90 -5.95
CA PRO A 38 15.43 2.85 -4.92
C PRO A 38 14.65 1.61 -5.38
N LEU A 39 15.15 0.45 -5.00
CA LEU A 39 14.42 -0.80 -5.22
C LEU A 39 13.54 -1.03 -4.01
N LEU A 40 12.25 -1.11 -4.22
CA LEU A 40 11.27 -1.15 -3.13
C LEU A 40 10.33 -2.33 -3.29
N ILE A 41 10.06 -3.02 -2.18
CA ILE A 41 9.11 -4.13 -2.14
C ILE A 41 8.30 -4.03 -0.87
N VAL A 42 7.00 -4.32 -0.95
CA VAL A 42 6.15 -4.51 0.21
C VAL A 42 5.56 -5.90 0.11
N LYS A 43 5.89 -6.77 1.05
CA LYS A 43 5.46 -8.15 1.01
C LYS A 43 4.35 -8.41 2.01
N GLY A 44 3.26 -9.02 1.55
CA GLY A 44 2.18 -9.50 2.40
C GLY A 44 2.21 -11.03 2.47
N SER A 45 1.21 -11.62 3.10
CA SER A 45 1.19 -13.07 3.23
C SER A 45 0.82 -13.77 1.93
N LEU A 46 0.10 -13.10 1.04
CA LEU A 46 -0.36 -13.71 -0.21
C LEU A 46 0.50 -13.33 -1.42
N GLY A 47 1.36 -12.32 -1.29
CA GLY A 47 2.20 -11.90 -2.39
C GLY A 47 2.82 -10.54 -2.09
N PHE A 48 3.32 -9.87 -3.12
CA PHE A 48 4.04 -8.61 -2.89
C PHE A 48 3.73 -7.55 -3.93
N LEU A 49 3.94 -6.30 -3.52
CA LEU A 49 3.90 -5.14 -4.40
C LEU A 49 5.35 -4.75 -4.68
N GLY A 50 5.74 -4.69 -5.93
CA GLY A 50 7.12 -4.39 -6.32
C GLY A 50 7.20 -3.12 -7.14
N CYS A 51 8.42 -2.58 -7.25
CA CYS A 51 8.68 -1.39 -8.04
C CYS A 51 9.10 -1.76 -9.46
N GLY A 52 9.42 -0.75 -10.26
CA GLY A 52 9.74 -0.93 -11.66
C GLY A 52 10.98 -1.77 -11.96
N TYR A 53 11.80 -2.08 -10.96
CA TYR A 53 12.92 -2.99 -11.15
C TYR A 53 12.46 -4.44 -11.36
N ILE A 54 11.23 -4.75 -10.96
CA ILE A 54 10.72 -6.11 -10.96
C ILE A 54 9.68 -6.22 -12.07
N ASN A 55 9.68 -7.32 -12.80
CA ASN A 55 8.62 -7.55 -13.76
C ASN A 55 7.90 -8.85 -13.40
N THR A 56 6.76 -9.08 -14.04
CA THR A 56 5.93 -10.22 -13.69
C THR A 56 6.54 -11.56 -14.08
N ASP A 57 7.57 -11.55 -14.95
CA ASP A 57 8.25 -12.78 -15.29
C ASP A 57 9.01 -13.34 -14.08
N SER A 58 9.31 -12.49 -13.10
CA SER A 58 10.02 -12.92 -11.90
C SER A 58 9.10 -13.55 -10.87
N CYS A 59 7.79 -13.53 -11.10
CA CYS A 59 6.83 -14.06 -10.13
C CYS A 59 5.79 -14.94 -10.83
N ILE A 60 6.28 -15.95 -11.55
CA ILE A 60 5.42 -16.84 -12.31
C ILE A 60 4.46 -17.61 -11.41
N ASP A 61 4.97 -18.08 -10.28
CA ASP A 61 4.16 -18.86 -9.35
C ASP A 61 3.90 -18.09 -8.05
N GLU A 62 3.83 -16.78 -8.14
CA GLU A 62 3.64 -15.94 -6.97
C GLU A 62 2.79 -14.74 -7.34
N ALA A 63 1.96 -14.28 -6.41
CA ALA A 63 1.15 -13.09 -6.68
C ALA A 63 2.02 -11.86 -6.54
N CYS A 64 2.14 -11.07 -7.59
CA CYS A 64 2.83 -9.79 -7.51
C CYS A 64 2.13 -8.75 -8.37
N ALA A 65 2.18 -7.51 -7.89
CA ALA A 65 1.69 -6.35 -8.62
C ALA A 65 2.83 -5.35 -8.69
N ILE A 66 2.99 -4.67 -9.82
CA ILE A 66 4.11 -3.79 -10.07
C ILE A 66 3.63 -2.36 -10.22
N VAL A 67 4.29 -1.44 -9.50
CA VAL A 67 4.11 0.00 -9.67
C VAL A 67 5.45 0.58 -10.08
N SER A 68 5.47 1.77 -10.67
CA SER A 68 6.72 2.37 -11.12
C SER A 68 6.76 3.86 -10.80
N GLY A 69 7.94 4.45 -10.92
CA GLY A 69 8.12 5.87 -10.67
C GLY A 69 8.05 6.24 -9.19
N VAL A 70 8.33 5.29 -8.31
CA VAL A 70 8.17 5.48 -6.86
C VAL A 70 9.52 5.60 -6.20
N ASN A 71 9.59 6.42 -5.15
CA ASN A 71 10.83 6.62 -4.40
C ASN A 71 10.71 6.22 -2.93
N THR A 72 9.51 5.94 -2.47
CA THR A 72 9.27 5.51 -1.10
C THR A 72 8.17 4.46 -1.09
N HIS A 73 8.05 3.75 0.02
CA HIS A 73 6.96 2.80 0.17
C HIS A 73 5.61 3.51 0.17
N ASP A 74 5.55 4.73 0.69
CA ASP A 74 4.31 5.50 0.64
C ASP A 74 3.94 5.87 -0.80
N ASP A 75 4.92 6.17 -1.63
CA ASP A 75 4.65 6.43 -3.05
C ASP A 75 4.05 5.21 -3.72
N MET A 76 4.48 4.01 -3.33
CA MET A 76 3.97 2.78 -3.91
C MET A 76 2.48 2.62 -3.65
N LEU A 77 2.02 3.07 -2.48
CA LEU A 77 0.61 2.97 -2.13
C LEU A 77 -0.27 3.86 -2.99
N LYS A 78 0.29 4.96 -3.48
CA LYS A 78 -0.47 5.93 -4.27
C LYS A 78 -0.36 5.67 -5.77
N ALA A 79 0.61 4.90 -6.19
CA ALA A 79 0.86 4.67 -7.61
C ALA A 79 -0.17 3.70 -8.19
N SER A 80 -0.36 3.78 -9.50
CA SER A 80 -1.23 2.84 -10.20
C SER A 80 -0.48 1.56 -10.51
N VAL A 81 -1.14 0.44 -10.34
CA VAL A 81 -0.57 -0.85 -10.71
C VAL A 81 -0.43 -0.91 -12.23
N LYS A 82 0.78 -1.24 -12.69
CA LYS A 82 1.10 -1.29 -14.11
C LYS A 82 1.09 -2.70 -14.67
N ALA A 83 1.36 -3.69 -13.85
CA ALA A 83 1.41 -5.07 -14.28
C ALA A 83 1.04 -5.97 -13.11
N VAL A 84 0.45 -7.12 -13.42
CA VAL A 84 0.05 -8.09 -12.40
C VAL A 84 0.41 -9.48 -12.88
N SER A 85 0.82 -10.34 -11.96
CA SER A 85 1.07 -11.74 -12.30
C SER A 85 -0.24 -12.49 -12.40
N LYS A 86 -0.17 -13.71 -12.93
CA LYS A 86 -1.35 -14.54 -13.05
C LYS A 86 -1.99 -14.80 -11.68
N ASP A 87 -1.16 -15.11 -10.68
CA ASP A 87 -1.68 -15.37 -9.34
C ASP A 87 -2.28 -14.12 -8.71
N ALA A 88 -1.71 -12.94 -8.97
CA ALA A 88 -2.29 -11.69 -8.48
C ALA A 88 -3.65 -11.45 -9.11
N THR A 89 -3.80 -11.78 -10.39
CA THR A 89 -5.09 -11.64 -11.06
C THR A 89 -6.14 -12.53 -10.39
N LYS A 90 -5.75 -13.72 -9.95
CA LYS A 90 -6.68 -14.61 -9.25
C LYS A 90 -7.13 -14.03 -7.93
N LEU A 91 -6.34 -13.17 -7.31
CA LEU A 91 -6.71 -12.50 -6.07
C LEU A 91 -7.61 -11.29 -6.32
N GLY A 92 -7.85 -10.94 -7.57
CA GLY A 92 -8.69 -9.81 -7.92
C GLY A 92 -7.92 -8.53 -8.20
N ILE A 93 -6.60 -8.60 -8.28
CA ILE A 93 -5.79 -7.41 -8.55
C ILE A 93 -5.80 -7.12 -10.04
N LYS A 94 -5.97 -5.85 -10.40
CA LYS A 94 -6.06 -5.42 -11.80
C LYS A 94 -5.14 -4.25 -12.05
N VAL A 95 -4.67 -4.16 -13.28
CA VAL A 95 -3.94 -2.99 -13.74
C VAL A 95 -4.83 -1.76 -13.57
N GLY A 96 -4.27 -0.70 -13.06
CA GLY A 96 -5.01 0.54 -12.81
C GLY A 96 -5.44 0.73 -11.37
N MET A 97 -5.42 -0.33 -10.56
CA MET A 97 -5.69 -0.18 -9.13
C MET A 97 -4.60 0.64 -8.49
N THR A 98 -4.89 1.25 -7.36
CA THR A 98 -3.84 1.90 -6.56
C THR A 98 -3.05 0.84 -5.81
N GLY A 99 -1.86 1.21 -5.39
CA GLY A 99 -1.05 0.32 -4.56
C GLY A 99 -1.76 -0.09 -3.27
N VAL A 100 -2.53 0.84 -2.67
CA VAL A 100 -3.31 0.51 -1.47
C VAL A 100 -4.29 -0.61 -1.75
N GLU A 101 -5.05 -0.48 -2.85
CA GLU A 101 -6.04 -1.50 -3.20
C GLU A 101 -5.37 -2.84 -3.45
N ALA A 102 -4.24 -2.85 -4.12
CA ALA A 102 -3.51 -4.09 -4.37
C ALA A 102 -3.00 -4.70 -3.08
N MET A 103 -2.44 -3.87 -2.18
CA MET A 103 -1.90 -4.39 -0.93
C MET A 103 -2.97 -5.01 -0.04
N GLU A 104 -4.19 -4.46 -0.06
CA GLU A 104 -5.26 -5.04 0.74
C GLU A 104 -5.60 -6.46 0.26
N LEU A 105 -5.32 -6.76 -0.99
CA LEU A 105 -5.56 -8.10 -1.52
C LEU A 105 -4.33 -9.01 -1.37
N LEU A 106 -3.17 -8.44 -1.11
CA LEU A 106 -1.92 -9.19 -0.97
C LEU A 106 -1.52 -9.48 0.48
N ARG A 107 -2.14 -8.77 1.44
CA ARG A 107 -1.70 -8.90 2.83
C ARG A 107 -2.09 -10.21 3.48
#